data_e5a69f2fa9847211149f69f6f0b33d6a
#
_entry.id   e5a69f2fa9847211149f69f6f0b33d6a
#
_cell.length_a   1.000
_cell.length_b   1.000
_cell.length_c   1.000
_cell.angle_alpha   90.00
_cell.angle_beta   90.00
_cell.angle_gamma   90.00
#
_symmetry.space_group_name_H-M   'P 1'
#
loop_
_entity.id
_entity.type
_entity.pdbx_description
1 polymer ?
#
loop_
_entity_poly.entity_id
_entity_poly.type
_entity_poly.pdbx_seq_one_letter_code
_entity_poly.pdbx_strand_id
1 'polypeptide(L)'
;MQIYLPIAEVSVNAFLLLGLGGLVGILSGMFGVGGGFLMTPLLFFIGIPPAVAVATEANQIVASSFSGALAHLKRKTVDLKMGLILLIGGLLGAGIGLIIFNYLKSLGQVDLLVKLCYVAFLGIIGSLMFIESLRAILKTQSGSLPKKVRRPRSFAQQLPFKMRFRTSGLYISVIPPILVGLLVGILSAIMGVGGGFIMVPAMIYILGMPTKVVVGTSLFQIIFVTGFTTVLHATTNYTVDIALAVLLLLGGVLGAQLGSQFGTRLRAEQLRILLALMVIAVCVKIALDLLIMPTELYSISKASMH
;
A
#
# COMPACT_ATOMS: atom_id res chain seq x y z
N MET A 1 -3.70 -18.88 21.99
CA MET A 1 -3.70 -20.02 21.05
C MET A 1 -2.54 -19.81 20.09
N GLN A 2 -1.49 -20.62 20.20
CA GLN A 2 -0.36 -20.57 19.28
C GLN A 2 -0.70 -21.39 18.04
N ILE A 3 -0.42 -20.84 16.86
CA ILE A 3 -0.59 -21.52 15.58
C ILE A 3 0.78 -21.53 14.90
N TYR A 4 1.17 -22.68 14.39
CA TYR A 4 2.36 -22.81 13.56
C TYR A 4 2.00 -22.44 12.12
N LEU A 5 2.76 -21.52 11.54
CA LEU A 5 2.64 -21.09 10.16
C LEU A 5 3.62 -21.91 9.29
N PRO A 6 3.12 -22.81 8.43
CA PRO A 6 3.97 -23.79 7.77
C PRO A 6 4.95 -23.17 6.76
N ILE A 7 4.56 -22.06 6.12
CA ILE A 7 5.42 -21.40 5.10
C ILE A 7 6.32 -20.33 5.72
N ALA A 8 5.84 -19.68 6.80
CA ALA A 8 6.65 -18.72 7.56
C ALA A 8 7.64 -19.40 8.52
N GLU A 9 7.45 -20.70 8.81
CA GLU A 9 8.22 -21.50 9.79
C GLU A 9 8.28 -20.90 11.20
N VAL A 10 7.25 -20.12 11.58
CA VAL A 10 7.16 -19.38 12.84
C VAL A 10 5.88 -19.76 13.59
N SER A 11 6.00 -19.92 14.92
CA SER A 11 4.85 -20.07 15.79
C SER A 11 4.39 -18.72 16.31
N VAL A 12 3.19 -18.30 15.97
CA VAL A 12 2.63 -17.00 16.36
C VAL A 12 1.28 -17.15 17.05
N ASN A 13 0.94 -16.22 17.93
CA ASN A 13 -0.36 -16.20 18.59
C ASN A 13 -1.45 -15.74 17.60
N ALA A 14 -2.45 -16.59 17.35
CA ALA A 14 -3.57 -16.30 16.43
C ALA A 14 -4.36 -15.04 16.81
N PHE A 15 -4.57 -14.79 18.12
CA PHE A 15 -5.27 -13.59 18.58
C PHE A 15 -4.46 -12.32 18.30
N LEU A 16 -3.12 -12.40 18.33
CA LEU A 16 -2.24 -11.29 17.97
C LEU A 16 -2.40 -10.99 16.48
N LEU A 17 -2.40 -11.99 15.61
CA LEU A 17 -2.59 -11.81 14.16
C LEU A 17 -3.97 -11.24 13.83
N LEU A 18 -5.04 -11.77 14.45
CA LEU A 18 -6.38 -11.21 14.32
C LEU A 18 -6.46 -9.77 14.79
N GLY A 19 -5.84 -9.48 15.95
CA GLY A 19 -5.77 -8.12 16.50
C GLY A 19 -5.03 -7.14 15.60
N LEU A 20 -3.88 -7.55 15.06
CA LEU A 20 -3.12 -6.75 14.09
C LEU A 20 -3.91 -6.53 12.80
N GLY A 21 -4.52 -7.61 12.26
CA GLY A 21 -5.42 -7.52 11.13
C GLY A 21 -6.55 -6.54 11.38
N GLY A 22 -7.19 -6.63 12.56
CA GLY A 22 -8.26 -5.74 12.98
C GLY A 22 -7.81 -4.28 13.10
N LEU A 23 -6.69 -4.03 13.77
CA LEU A 23 -6.14 -2.70 13.96
C LEU A 23 -5.78 -2.04 12.63
N VAL A 24 -5.03 -2.74 11.78
CA VAL A 24 -4.67 -2.24 10.44
C VAL A 24 -5.91 -2.12 9.56
N GLY A 25 -6.88 -3.03 9.69
CA GLY A 25 -8.17 -2.94 9.03
C GLY A 25 -8.93 -1.67 9.41
N ILE A 26 -9.01 -1.32 10.71
CA ILE A 26 -9.62 -0.08 11.19
C ILE A 26 -8.95 1.13 10.52
N LEU A 27 -7.63 1.19 10.56
CA LEU A 27 -6.87 2.27 9.93
C LEU A 27 -7.10 2.33 8.42
N SER A 28 -7.08 1.18 7.75
CA SER A 28 -7.38 1.07 6.32
C SER A 28 -8.78 1.58 5.98
N GLY A 29 -9.78 1.18 6.75
CA GLY A 29 -11.17 1.64 6.58
C GLY A 29 -11.35 3.13 6.82
N MET A 30 -10.60 3.71 7.76
CA MET A 30 -10.61 5.15 8.04
C MET A 30 -9.95 5.97 6.92
N PHE A 31 -8.84 5.49 6.39
CA PHE A 31 -8.02 6.25 5.41
C PHE A 31 -8.31 5.90 3.95
N GLY A 32 -8.91 4.74 3.68
CA GLY A 32 -9.20 4.28 2.32
C GLY A 32 -7.97 3.92 1.48
N VAL A 33 -6.84 3.59 2.12
CA VAL A 33 -5.54 3.38 1.45
C VAL A 33 -5.21 1.89 1.26
N GLY A 34 -6.05 0.98 1.77
CA GLY A 34 -5.86 -0.47 1.60
C GLY A 34 -5.04 -1.16 2.70
N GLY A 35 -4.49 -0.43 3.68
CA GLY A 35 -3.88 -1.00 4.92
C GLY A 35 -2.52 -1.70 4.77
N GLY A 36 -2.18 -2.18 3.60
CA GLY A 36 -1.00 -2.98 3.34
C GLY A 36 0.34 -2.37 3.74
N PHE A 37 0.46 -1.07 3.65
CA PHE A 37 1.69 -0.38 3.97
C PHE A 37 2.10 -0.44 5.46
N LEU A 38 1.15 -0.75 6.36
CA LEU A 38 1.42 -0.94 7.78
C LEU A 38 1.51 -2.41 8.17
N MET A 39 0.73 -3.27 7.52
CA MET A 39 0.66 -4.67 7.88
C MET A 39 1.99 -5.39 7.65
N THR A 40 2.58 -5.26 6.46
CA THR A 40 3.85 -5.93 6.15
C THR A 40 4.96 -5.59 7.16
N PRO A 41 5.23 -4.30 7.50
CA PRO A 41 6.17 -3.97 8.57
C PRO A 41 5.83 -4.56 9.93
N LEU A 42 4.54 -4.58 10.30
CA LEU A 42 4.11 -5.17 11.56
C LEU A 42 4.36 -6.68 11.61
N LEU A 43 4.21 -7.37 10.47
CA LEU A 43 4.54 -8.79 10.34
C LEU A 43 6.06 -9.03 10.48
N PHE A 44 6.90 -8.13 9.97
CA PHE A 44 8.35 -8.22 10.19
C PHE A 44 8.71 -8.14 11.68
N PHE A 45 8.03 -7.26 12.44
CA PHE A 45 8.29 -7.11 13.88
C PHE A 45 7.89 -8.32 14.72
N ILE A 46 7.04 -9.19 14.19
CA ILE A 46 6.68 -10.46 14.84
C ILE A 46 7.56 -11.62 14.36
N GLY A 47 8.55 -11.36 13.52
CA GLY A 47 9.49 -12.36 13.02
C GLY A 47 9.04 -13.12 11.79
N ILE A 48 7.97 -12.68 11.10
CA ILE A 48 7.55 -13.29 9.83
C ILE A 48 8.51 -12.84 8.72
N PRO A 49 9.08 -13.78 7.93
CA PRO A 49 10.00 -13.44 6.86
C PRO A 49 9.37 -12.48 5.85
N PRO A 50 10.11 -11.44 5.40
CA PRO A 50 9.60 -10.42 4.49
C PRO A 50 8.96 -10.97 3.22
N ALA A 51 9.52 -12.00 2.62
CA ALA A 51 8.95 -12.64 1.43
C ALA A 51 7.56 -13.25 1.67
N VAL A 52 7.35 -13.89 2.83
CA VAL A 52 6.05 -14.47 3.21
C VAL A 52 5.05 -13.39 3.58
N ALA A 53 5.48 -12.38 4.34
CA ALA A 53 4.62 -11.25 4.72
C ALA A 53 4.09 -10.52 3.49
N VAL A 54 4.97 -10.15 2.54
CA VAL A 54 4.64 -9.47 1.28
C VAL A 54 3.61 -10.27 0.46
N ALA A 55 3.87 -11.56 0.26
CA ALA A 55 3.03 -12.41 -0.58
C ALA A 55 1.66 -12.70 0.06
N THR A 56 1.63 -12.90 1.38
CA THR A 56 0.43 -13.31 2.10
C THR A 56 -0.52 -12.15 2.34
N GLU A 57 0.03 -10.96 2.68
CA GLU A 57 -0.77 -9.77 2.95
C GLU A 57 -1.57 -9.30 1.74
N ALA A 58 -1.06 -9.49 0.55
CA ALA A 58 -1.71 -9.09 -0.68
C ALA A 58 -3.17 -9.61 -0.75
N ASN A 59 -3.46 -10.79 -0.20
CA ASN A 59 -4.83 -11.33 -0.11
C ASN A 59 -5.77 -10.47 0.75
N GLN A 60 -5.29 -9.97 1.88
CA GLN A 60 -6.08 -9.08 2.74
C GLN A 60 -6.39 -7.76 2.03
N ILE A 61 -5.42 -7.23 1.29
CA ILE A 61 -5.60 -5.98 0.53
C ILE A 61 -6.66 -6.15 -0.55
N VAL A 62 -6.67 -7.28 -1.28
CA VAL A 62 -7.71 -7.58 -2.27
C VAL A 62 -9.10 -7.52 -1.63
N ALA A 63 -9.29 -8.22 -0.50
CA ALA A 63 -10.60 -8.28 0.16
C ALA A 63 -11.05 -6.92 0.71
N SER A 64 -10.17 -6.19 1.38
CA SER A 64 -10.48 -4.87 1.93
C SER A 64 -10.75 -3.84 0.81
N SER A 65 -9.96 -3.88 -0.26
CA SER A 65 -10.11 -2.99 -1.41
C SER A 65 -11.39 -3.28 -2.20
N PHE A 66 -11.81 -4.55 -2.29
CA PHE A 66 -13.05 -4.93 -2.97
C PHE A 66 -14.28 -4.30 -2.29
N SER A 67 -14.36 -4.39 -0.97
CA SER A 67 -15.44 -3.77 -0.21
C SER A 67 -15.48 -2.23 -0.41
N GLY A 68 -14.32 -1.58 -0.34
CA GLY A 68 -14.19 -0.15 -0.58
C GLY A 68 -14.55 0.27 -2.01
N ALA A 69 -14.07 -0.48 -3.01
CA ALA A 69 -14.34 -0.19 -4.42
C ALA A 69 -15.82 -0.29 -4.76
N LEU A 70 -16.54 -1.29 -4.22
CA LEU A 70 -17.99 -1.43 -4.40
C LEU A 70 -18.75 -0.20 -3.86
N ALA A 71 -18.38 0.31 -2.69
CA ALA A 71 -18.98 1.51 -2.12
C ALA A 71 -18.75 2.74 -3.01
N HIS A 72 -17.54 2.89 -3.55
CA HIS A 72 -17.20 3.99 -4.46
C HIS A 72 -17.82 3.85 -5.84
N LEU A 73 -18.00 2.63 -6.37
CA LEU A 73 -18.74 2.38 -7.61
C LEU A 73 -20.20 2.79 -7.49
N LYS A 74 -20.87 2.43 -6.38
CA LYS A 74 -22.25 2.85 -6.10
C LYS A 74 -22.39 4.37 -6.04
N ARG A 75 -21.39 5.06 -5.50
CA ARG A 75 -21.34 6.54 -5.42
C ARG A 75 -20.89 7.21 -6.73
N LYS A 76 -20.59 6.45 -7.80
CA LYS A 76 -20.10 6.95 -9.08
C LYS A 76 -18.82 7.81 -8.96
N THR A 77 -17.97 7.51 -7.97
CA THR A 77 -16.70 8.22 -7.70
C THR A 77 -15.48 7.48 -8.26
N VAL A 78 -15.68 6.48 -9.10
CA VAL A 78 -14.62 5.72 -9.77
C VAL A 78 -14.50 6.19 -11.22
N ASP A 79 -13.31 6.56 -11.66
CA ASP A 79 -13.01 6.80 -13.07
C ASP A 79 -12.48 5.50 -13.71
N LEU A 80 -13.39 4.71 -14.29
CA LEU A 80 -13.06 3.42 -14.89
C LEU A 80 -12.04 3.55 -16.02
N LYS A 81 -12.10 4.62 -16.84
CA LYS A 81 -11.13 4.82 -17.93
C LYS A 81 -9.72 5.06 -17.39
N MET A 82 -9.60 5.92 -16.39
CA MET A 82 -8.33 6.17 -15.72
C MET A 82 -7.84 4.91 -15.01
N GLY A 83 -8.74 4.22 -14.28
CA GLY A 83 -8.44 2.96 -13.59
C GLY A 83 -7.93 1.88 -14.52
N LEU A 84 -8.52 1.70 -15.72
CA LEU A 84 -8.05 0.72 -16.71
C LEU A 84 -6.65 1.05 -17.26
N ILE A 85 -6.38 2.33 -17.52
CA ILE A 85 -5.05 2.75 -17.99
C ILE A 85 -3.99 2.51 -16.91
N LEU A 86 -4.28 2.90 -15.67
CA LEU A 86 -3.43 2.63 -14.52
C LEU A 86 -3.25 1.11 -14.29
N LEU A 87 -4.30 0.32 -14.52
CA LEU A 87 -4.28 -1.13 -14.41
C LEU A 87 -3.33 -1.77 -15.42
N ILE A 88 -3.38 -1.35 -16.69
CA ILE A 88 -2.45 -1.87 -17.72
C ILE A 88 -1.00 -1.61 -17.29
N GLY A 89 -0.67 -0.37 -16.90
CA GLY A 89 0.64 -0.05 -16.35
C GLY A 89 0.97 -0.89 -15.12
N GLY A 90 0.01 -1.02 -14.19
CA GLY A 90 0.16 -1.77 -12.94
C GLY A 90 0.45 -3.25 -13.14
N LEU A 91 -0.25 -3.92 -14.06
CA LEU A 91 -0.02 -5.34 -14.38
C LEU A 91 1.36 -5.57 -15.02
N LEU A 92 1.73 -4.70 -15.98
CA LEU A 92 3.08 -4.75 -16.57
C LEU A 92 4.15 -4.51 -15.50
N GLY A 93 3.93 -3.52 -14.63
CA GLY A 93 4.83 -3.22 -13.53
C GLY A 93 4.94 -4.36 -12.52
N ALA A 94 3.83 -5.01 -12.16
CA ALA A 94 3.84 -6.15 -11.25
C ALA A 94 4.61 -7.34 -11.83
N GLY A 95 4.49 -7.61 -13.13
CA GLY A 95 5.29 -8.63 -13.81
C GLY A 95 6.80 -8.31 -13.74
N ILE A 96 7.19 -7.08 -14.05
CA ILE A 96 8.60 -6.64 -13.95
C ILE A 96 9.07 -6.71 -12.50
N GLY A 97 8.26 -6.24 -11.55
CA GLY A 97 8.58 -6.28 -10.12
C GLY A 97 8.83 -7.69 -9.61
N LEU A 98 8.04 -8.68 -10.06
CA LEU A 98 8.27 -10.08 -9.72
C LEU A 98 9.58 -10.63 -10.28
N ILE A 99 9.94 -10.26 -11.53
CA ILE A 99 11.22 -10.66 -12.11
C ILE A 99 12.38 -10.12 -11.25
N ILE A 100 12.30 -8.84 -10.87
CA ILE A 100 13.30 -8.22 -9.98
C ILE A 100 13.33 -8.93 -8.63
N PHE A 101 12.16 -9.19 -8.03
CA PHE A 101 12.03 -9.90 -6.75
C PHE A 101 12.68 -11.29 -6.81
N ASN A 102 12.40 -12.08 -7.86
CA ASN A 102 12.95 -13.41 -8.03
C ASN A 102 14.47 -13.40 -8.25
N TYR A 103 14.97 -12.43 -9.01
CA TYR A 103 16.41 -12.23 -9.20
C TYR A 103 17.13 -11.93 -7.87
N LEU A 104 16.57 -11.03 -7.05
CA LEU A 104 17.15 -10.74 -5.74
C LEU A 104 16.97 -11.90 -4.74
N LYS A 105 15.90 -12.67 -4.89
CA LYS A 105 15.69 -13.90 -4.10
C LYS A 105 16.81 -14.92 -4.36
N SER A 106 17.22 -15.08 -5.61
CA SER A 106 18.34 -15.97 -5.97
C SER A 106 19.68 -15.50 -5.41
N LEU A 107 19.81 -14.19 -5.13
CA LEU A 107 20.99 -13.59 -4.48
C LEU A 107 20.89 -13.57 -2.94
N GLY A 108 19.77 -14.03 -2.36
CA GLY A 108 19.53 -13.98 -0.91
C GLY A 108 19.33 -12.57 -0.33
N GLN A 109 19.04 -11.57 -1.18
CA GLN A 109 18.97 -10.15 -0.77
C GLN A 109 17.54 -9.56 -0.75
N VAL A 110 16.51 -10.41 -0.79
CA VAL A 110 15.12 -9.95 -0.80
C VAL A 110 14.78 -9.13 0.44
N ASP A 111 15.18 -9.59 1.62
CA ASP A 111 14.86 -8.96 2.88
C ASP A 111 15.44 -7.54 2.97
N LEU A 112 16.67 -7.37 2.51
CA LEU A 112 17.33 -6.07 2.44
C LEU A 112 16.58 -5.13 1.47
N LEU A 113 16.24 -5.62 0.26
CA LEU A 113 15.52 -4.84 -0.75
C LEU A 113 14.19 -4.36 -0.22
N VAL A 114 13.39 -5.29 0.33
CA VAL A 114 12.05 -4.98 0.83
C VAL A 114 12.13 -3.94 1.95
N LYS A 115 12.99 -4.13 2.95
CA LYS A 115 13.19 -3.18 4.04
C LYS A 115 13.67 -1.82 3.53
N LEU A 116 14.62 -1.79 2.59
CA LEU A 116 15.14 -0.55 2.00
C LEU A 116 14.04 0.22 1.24
N CYS A 117 13.25 -0.49 0.43
CA CYS A 117 12.10 0.10 -0.25
C CYS A 117 11.10 0.70 0.75
N TYR A 118 10.80 -0.03 1.85
CA TYR A 118 9.93 0.49 2.90
C TYR A 118 10.48 1.77 3.53
N VAL A 119 11.74 1.80 3.93
CA VAL A 119 12.38 3.00 4.52
C VAL A 119 12.33 4.16 3.55
N ALA A 120 12.70 3.95 2.29
CA ALA A 120 12.72 5.01 1.29
C ALA A 120 11.30 5.57 1.02
N PHE A 121 10.34 4.70 0.73
CA PHE A 121 8.99 5.15 0.33
C PHE A 121 8.15 5.63 1.51
N LEU A 122 8.16 4.93 2.66
CA LEU A 122 7.46 5.41 3.84
C LEU A 122 8.09 6.71 4.38
N GLY A 123 9.42 6.83 4.32
CA GLY A 123 10.13 8.04 4.70
C GLY A 123 9.70 9.24 3.85
N ILE A 124 9.74 9.10 2.53
CA ILE A 124 9.35 10.18 1.61
C ILE A 124 7.87 10.53 1.79
N ILE A 125 6.97 9.55 1.70
CA ILE A 125 5.52 9.79 1.74
C ILE A 125 5.07 10.23 3.12
N GLY A 126 5.59 9.60 4.18
CA GLY A 126 5.31 9.99 5.57
C GLY A 126 5.73 11.43 5.87
N SER A 127 6.92 11.83 5.42
CA SER A 127 7.42 13.21 5.57
C SER A 127 6.56 14.20 4.80
N LEU A 128 6.21 13.90 3.55
CA LEU A 128 5.32 14.76 2.74
C LEU A 128 3.95 14.92 3.39
N MET A 129 3.33 13.82 3.83
CA MET A 129 2.03 13.85 4.51
C MET A 129 2.10 14.61 5.83
N PHE A 130 3.17 14.47 6.60
CA PHE A 130 3.37 15.18 7.86
C PHE A 130 3.50 16.69 7.65
N ILE A 131 4.34 17.10 6.70
CA ILE A 131 4.55 18.52 6.36
C ILE A 131 3.23 19.15 5.87
N GLU A 132 2.49 18.44 5.00
CA GLU A 132 1.22 18.93 4.48
C GLU A 132 0.16 19.07 5.59
N SER A 133 0.08 18.08 6.47
CA SER A 133 -0.86 18.09 7.60
C SER A 133 -0.53 19.19 8.60
N LEU A 134 0.75 19.39 8.90
CA LEU A 134 1.21 20.46 9.79
C LEU A 134 0.88 21.84 9.19
N ARG A 135 1.15 22.02 7.91
CA ARG A 135 0.79 23.26 7.20
C ARG A 135 -0.72 23.51 7.17
N ALA A 136 -1.53 22.47 7.04
CA ALA A 136 -2.99 22.59 7.05
C ALA A 136 -3.48 23.09 8.43
N ILE A 137 -2.98 22.53 9.52
CA ILE A 137 -3.35 22.93 10.90
C ILE A 137 -2.91 24.37 11.18
N LEU A 138 -1.66 24.73 10.85
CA LEU A 138 -1.15 26.10 11.05
C LEU A 138 -1.95 27.14 10.26
N LYS A 139 -2.40 26.79 9.04
CA LYS A 139 -3.27 27.68 8.23
C LYS A 139 -4.68 27.82 8.79
N THR A 140 -5.24 26.75 9.37
CA THR A 140 -6.58 26.80 9.96
C THR A 140 -6.59 27.75 11.19
N GLN A 141 -5.50 27.83 11.93
CA GLN A 141 -5.35 28.79 13.04
C GLN A 141 -5.18 30.24 12.56
N SER A 142 -4.70 30.45 11.33
CA SER A 142 -4.40 31.79 10.79
C SER A 142 -5.57 32.47 10.06
N GLY A 143 -6.79 31.91 10.09
CA GLY A 143 -8.01 32.55 9.56
C GLY A 143 -8.01 32.84 8.05
N SER A 144 -7.04 32.36 7.30
CA SER A 144 -6.92 32.61 5.85
C SER A 144 -7.91 31.75 5.06
N LEU A 145 -8.85 32.36 4.40
CA LEU A 145 -9.73 31.70 3.43
C LEU A 145 -8.93 30.84 2.44
N PRO A 146 -9.39 29.64 2.10
CA PRO A 146 -8.67 28.78 1.16
C PRO A 146 -8.60 29.48 -0.20
N LYS A 147 -7.43 30.03 -0.54
CA LYS A 147 -7.15 30.49 -1.91
C LYS A 147 -7.39 29.30 -2.83
N LYS A 148 -8.32 29.46 -3.79
CA LYS A 148 -8.48 28.53 -4.91
C LYS A 148 -7.10 28.34 -5.54
N VAL A 149 -6.44 27.23 -5.23
CA VAL A 149 -5.13 26.86 -5.80
C VAL A 149 -5.39 26.71 -7.30
N ARG A 150 -4.94 27.68 -8.08
CA ARG A 150 -4.84 27.53 -9.55
C ARG A 150 -4.01 26.26 -9.76
N ARG A 151 -4.65 25.22 -10.28
CA ARG A 151 -3.96 23.97 -10.62
C ARG A 151 -2.81 24.32 -11.55
N PRO A 152 -1.54 24.10 -11.16
CA PRO A 152 -0.43 24.29 -12.08
C PRO A 152 -0.70 23.40 -13.30
N ARG A 153 -0.39 23.89 -14.49
CA ARG A 153 -0.45 23.08 -15.72
C ARG A 153 0.41 21.84 -15.46
N SER A 154 -0.23 20.69 -15.26
CA SER A 154 0.47 19.43 -15.03
C SER A 154 1.30 19.12 -16.28
N PHE A 155 2.53 18.67 -16.08
CA PHE A 155 3.42 18.18 -17.15
C PHE A 155 2.71 17.16 -18.05
N ALA A 156 1.74 16.45 -17.50
CA ALA A 156 0.85 15.52 -18.19
C ALA A 156 -0.01 16.14 -19.32
N GLN A 157 -0.16 17.46 -19.37
CA GLN A 157 -0.94 18.15 -20.40
C GLN A 157 -0.13 18.48 -21.67
N GLN A 158 1.20 18.39 -21.62
CA GLN A 158 2.08 18.73 -22.76
C GLN A 158 2.38 17.54 -23.66
N LEU A 159 2.20 16.31 -23.18
CA LEU A 159 2.51 15.07 -23.89
C LEU A 159 1.45 14.70 -24.94
N PRO A 160 1.83 13.96 -26.01
CA PRO A 160 0.91 13.44 -27.02
C PRO A 160 -0.06 12.41 -26.43
N PHE A 161 -1.02 11.92 -27.23
CA PHE A 161 -2.06 10.95 -26.84
C PHE A 161 -2.97 11.42 -25.71
N LYS A 162 -3.56 12.62 -25.87
CA LYS A 162 -4.49 13.21 -24.90
C LYS A 162 -5.84 12.51 -24.93
N MET A 163 -6.34 12.14 -23.76
CA MET A 163 -7.65 11.52 -23.57
C MET A 163 -8.48 12.30 -22.54
N ARG A 164 -9.79 12.32 -22.75
CA ARG A 164 -10.72 12.98 -21.82
C ARG A 164 -11.26 11.97 -20.80
N PHE A 165 -11.02 12.25 -19.52
CA PHE A 165 -11.50 11.49 -18.37
C PHE A 165 -12.70 12.24 -17.77
N ARG A 166 -13.92 11.72 -18.05
CA ARG A 166 -15.16 12.45 -17.69
C ARG A 166 -15.37 12.55 -16.18
N THR A 167 -15.13 11.46 -15.45
CA THR A 167 -15.36 11.41 -13.98
C THR A 167 -14.36 12.27 -13.23
N SER A 168 -13.10 12.28 -13.65
CA SER A 168 -12.04 13.09 -13.07
C SER A 168 -12.04 14.54 -13.58
N GLY A 169 -12.76 14.83 -14.68
CA GLY A 169 -12.80 16.15 -15.31
C GLY A 169 -11.44 16.57 -15.90
N LEU A 170 -10.58 15.61 -16.24
CA LEU A 170 -9.22 15.84 -16.71
C LEU A 170 -9.09 15.61 -18.22
N TYR A 171 -8.22 16.40 -18.85
CA TYR A 171 -7.78 16.22 -20.22
C TYR A 171 -6.24 16.15 -20.22
N ILE A 172 -5.72 14.93 -20.14
CA ILE A 172 -4.28 14.65 -20.00
C ILE A 172 -3.85 13.54 -20.95
N SER A 173 -2.54 13.42 -21.17
CA SER A 173 -1.95 12.30 -21.91
C SER A 173 -2.15 10.98 -21.15
N VAL A 174 -2.20 9.88 -21.89
CA VAL A 174 -2.29 8.50 -21.35
C VAL A 174 -0.94 8.02 -20.79
N ILE A 175 0.16 8.61 -21.25
CA ILE A 175 1.53 8.19 -20.88
C ILE A 175 1.79 8.32 -19.36
N PRO A 176 1.57 9.47 -18.71
CA PRO A 176 1.81 9.60 -17.26
C PRO A 176 1.01 8.61 -16.40
N PRO A 177 -0.30 8.38 -16.63
CA PRO A 177 -1.02 7.33 -15.91
C PRO A 177 -0.40 5.93 -16.08
N ILE A 178 0.01 5.54 -17.29
CA ILE A 178 0.66 4.24 -17.52
C ILE A 178 1.97 4.16 -16.73
N LEU A 179 2.81 5.21 -16.76
CA LEU A 179 4.07 5.23 -16.03
C LEU A 179 3.85 5.18 -14.51
N VAL A 180 2.87 5.91 -13.99
CA VAL A 180 2.49 5.84 -12.58
C VAL A 180 2.01 4.44 -12.23
N GLY A 181 1.13 3.84 -13.05
CA GLY A 181 0.68 2.47 -12.86
C GLY A 181 1.84 1.48 -12.84
N LEU A 182 2.78 1.60 -13.80
CA LEU A 182 3.94 0.73 -13.92
C LEU A 182 4.85 0.83 -12.68
N LEU A 183 5.21 2.04 -12.27
CA LEU A 183 6.05 2.23 -11.07
C LEU A 183 5.38 1.68 -9.82
N VAL A 184 4.08 1.97 -9.63
CA VAL A 184 3.33 1.46 -8.48
C VAL A 184 3.17 -0.05 -8.55
N GLY A 185 3.00 -0.63 -9.74
CA GLY A 185 2.95 -2.09 -9.93
C GLY A 185 4.25 -2.78 -9.55
N ILE A 186 5.40 -2.25 -9.96
CA ILE A 186 6.73 -2.75 -9.56
C ILE A 186 6.84 -2.74 -8.02
N LEU A 187 6.52 -1.62 -7.40
CA LEU A 187 6.62 -1.47 -5.96
C LEU A 187 5.61 -2.36 -5.22
N SER A 188 4.41 -2.54 -5.76
CA SER A 188 3.41 -3.44 -5.23
C SER A 188 3.91 -4.89 -5.19
N ALA A 189 4.57 -5.35 -6.25
CA ALA A 189 5.11 -6.71 -6.30
C ALA A 189 6.31 -6.91 -5.37
N ILE A 190 7.13 -5.88 -5.16
CA ILE A 190 8.31 -5.96 -4.27
C ILE A 190 7.92 -5.82 -2.79
N MET A 191 7.03 -4.87 -2.48
CA MET A 191 6.69 -4.50 -1.10
C MET A 191 5.43 -5.21 -0.57
N GLY A 192 4.57 -5.75 -1.43
CA GLY A 192 3.30 -6.35 -1.03
C GLY A 192 2.20 -5.36 -0.61
N VAL A 193 2.43 -4.05 -0.73
CA VAL A 193 1.54 -2.98 -0.21
C VAL A 193 0.25 -2.83 -1.03
N GLY A 194 0.12 -3.52 -2.16
CA GLY A 194 -0.98 -3.28 -3.11
C GLY A 194 -0.90 -1.94 -3.84
N GLY A 195 0.14 -1.15 -3.57
CA GLY A 195 0.41 0.11 -4.23
C GLY A 195 -0.49 1.29 -3.82
N GLY A 196 -1.55 1.09 -3.03
CA GLY A 196 -2.53 2.14 -2.70
C GLY A 196 -1.95 3.36 -2.03
N PHE A 197 -1.03 3.14 -1.11
CA PHE A 197 -0.35 4.19 -0.36
C PHE A 197 0.49 5.12 -1.26
N ILE A 198 1.08 4.57 -2.32
CA ILE A 198 1.87 5.33 -3.31
C ILE A 198 0.98 5.86 -4.43
N MET A 199 -0.03 5.08 -4.84
CA MET A 199 -0.94 5.44 -5.93
C MET A 199 -1.73 6.71 -5.62
N VAL A 200 -2.28 6.83 -4.40
CA VAL A 200 -3.10 7.98 -4.01
C VAL A 200 -2.31 9.30 -4.13
N PRO A 201 -1.13 9.47 -3.53
CA PRO A 201 -0.31 10.66 -3.74
C PRO A 201 0.08 10.87 -5.21
N ALA A 202 0.47 9.82 -5.92
CA ALA A 202 0.86 9.94 -7.33
C ALA A 202 -0.29 10.45 -8.21
N MET A 203 -1.52 9.96 -7.99
CA MET A 203 -2.71 10.44 -8.72
C MET A 203 -3.04 11.89 -8.39
N ILE A 204 -2.84 12.34 -7.15
CA ILE A 204 -3.11 13.72 -6.72
C ILE A 204 -2.05 14.67 -7.25
N TYR A 205 -0.77 14.36 -7.03
CA TYR A 205 0.33 15.31 -7.30
C TYR A 205 0.84 15.25 -8.74
N ILE A 206 0.90 14.06 -9.36
CA ILE A 206 1.43 13.89 -10.72
C ILE A 206 0.30 14.05 -11.74
N LEU A 207 -0.84 13.37 -11.56
CA LEU A 207 -1.94 13.41 -12.51
C LEU A 207 -2.92 14.56 -12.26
N GLY A 208 -2.90 15.19 -11.07
CA GLY A 208 -3.78 16.29 -10.71
C GLY A 208 -5.25 15.89 -10.54
N MET A 209 -5.52 14.63 -10.17
CA MET A 209 -6.88 14.11 -9.98
C MET A 209 -7.56 14.69 -8.74
N PRO A 210 -8.89 14.89 -8.79
CA PRO A 210 -9.66 15.28 -7.60
C PRO A 210 -9.65 14.16 -6.55
N THR A 211 -9.37 14.51 -5.29
CA THR A 211 -9.26 13.54 -4.17
C THR A 211 -10.48 12.64 -4.02
N LYS A 212 -11.69 13.14 -4.33
CA LYS A 212 -12.94 12.36 -4.27
C LYS A 212 -12.96 11.16 -5.23
N VAL A 213 -12.27 11.26 -6.37
CA VAL A 213 -12.24 10.23 -7.42
C VAL A 213 -11.00 9.34 -7.26
N VAL A 214 -9.94 9.87 -6.67
CA VAL A 214 -8.67 9.16 -6.49
C VAL A 214 -8.86 7.88 -5.68
N VAL A 215 -9.49 7.97 -4.50
CA VAL A 215 -9.65 6.82 -3.59
C VAL A 215 -10.41 5.68 -4.26
N GLY A 216 -11.54 5.96 -4.91
CA GLY A 216 -12.30 4.93 -5.60
C GLY A 216 -11.56 4.31 -6.79
N THR A 217 -10.84 5.15 -7.56
CA THR A 217 -10.10 4.68 -8.74
C THR A 217 -8.85 3.88 -8.34
N SER A 218 -8.16 4.28 -7.26
CA SER A 218 -7.03 3.51 -6.73
C SER A 218 -7.46 2.15 -6.19
N LEU A 219 -8.54 2.09 -5.39
CA LEU A 219 -9.07 0.82 -4.88
C LEU A 219 -9.46 -0.13 -6.01
N PHE A 220 -10.09 0.38 -7.08
CA PHE A 220 -10.40 -0.43 -8.26
C PHE A 220 -9.14 -1.05 -8.88
N GLN A 221 -8.10 -0.27 -9.10
CA GLN A 221 -6.85 -0.75 -9.69
C GLN A 221 -6.10 -1.72 -8.75
N ILE A 222 -6.07 -1.42 -7.43
CA ILE A 222 -5.39 -2.23 -6.43
C ILE A 222 -5.92 -3.67 -6.42
N ILE A 223 -7.24 -3.88 -6.48
CA ILE A 223 -7.83 -5.23 -6.47
C ILE A 223 -7.18 -6.12 -7.52
N PHE A 224 -7.10 -5.63 -8.75
CA PHE A 224 -6.58 -6.44 -9.87
C PHE A 224 -5.05 -6.59 -9.82
N VAL A 225 -4.32 -5.51 -9.54
CA VAL A 225 -2.85 -5.57 -9.47
C VAL A 225 -2.40 -6.45 -8.31
N THR A 226 -3.02 -6.28 -7.13
CA THR A 226 -2.66 -7.07 -5.95
C THR A 226 -3.10 -8.53 -6.10
N GLY A 227 -4.28 -8.78 -6.66
CA GLY A 227 -4.74 -10.14 -6.98
C GLY A 227 -3.78 -10.84 -7.96
N PHE A 228 -3.36 -10.15 -9.01
CA PHE A 228 -2.37 -10.66 -9.96
C PHE A 228 -1.02 -10.93 -9.28
N THR A 229 -0.53 -10.01 -8.46
CA THR A 229 0.71 -10.18 -7.69
C THR A 229 0.62 -11.38 -6.74
N THR A 230 -0.50 -11.57 -6.04
CA THR A 230 -0.73 -12.73 -5.17
C THR A 230 -0.64 -14.04 -5.94
N VAL A 231 -1.33 -14.14 -7.09
CA VAL A 231 -1.28 -15.34 -7.93
C VAL A 231 0.14 -15.61 -8.40
N LEU A 232 0.86 -14.58 -8.85
CA LEU A 232 2.25 -14.71 -9.28
C LEU A 232 3.17 -15.20 -8.14
N HIS A 233 3.07 -14.63 -6.94
CA HIS A 233 3.86 -15.08 -5.79
C HIS A 233 3.48 -16.49 -5.32
N ALA A 234 2.19 -16.83 -5.38
CA ALA A 234 1.72 -18.17 -5.01
C ALA A 234 2.23 -19.26 -5.97
N THR A 235 2.21 -18.97 -7.27
CA THR A 235 2.61 -19.96 -8.31
C THR A 235 4.12 -20.03 -8.53
N THR A 236 4.84 -18.92 -8.35
CA THR A 236 6.28 -18.86 -8.67
C THR A 236 7.15 -19.05 -7.43
N ASN A 237 6.74 -18.48 -6.30
CA ASN A 237 7.58 -18.43 -5.09
C ASN A 237 7.13 -19.37 -3.98
N TYR A 238 5.89 -19.86 -4.03
CA TYR A 238 5.26 -20.69 -2.98
C TYR A 238 5.33 -20.06 -1.58
N THR A 239 5.26 -18.72 -1.51
CA THR A 239 5.47 -17.94 -0.28
C THR A 239 4.18 -17.48 0.38
N VAL A 240 3.00 -17.84 -0.14
CA VAL A 240 1.71 -17.46 0.43
C VAL A 240 1.27 -18.43 1.50
N ASP A 241 1.24 -17.99 2.75
CA ASP A 241 0.74 -18.78 3.89
C ASP A 241 -0.77 -18.58 4.05
N ILE A 242 -1.53 -19.65 3.81
CA ILE A 242 -3.00 -19.61 3.83
C ILE A 242 -3.53 -19.35 5.24
N ALA A 243 -2.93 -19.93 6.29
CA ALA A 243 -3.39 -19.73 7.65
C ALA A 243 -3.21 -18.27 8.09
N LEU A 244 -2.06 -17.70 7.78
CA LEU A 244 -1.79 -16.28 7.98
C LEU A 244 -2.77 -15.40 7.18
N ALA A 245 -2.99 -15.70 5.90
CA ALA A 245 -3.89 -14.94 5.03
C ALA A 245 -5.32 -14.90 5.59
N VAL A 246 -5.86 -16.04 6.03
CA VAL A 246 -7.22 -16.13 6.58
C VAL A 246 -7.36 -15.33 7.87
N LEU A 247 -6.39 -15.44 8.79
CA LEU A 247 -6.42 -14.69 10.05
C LEU A 247 -6.37 -13.17 9.82
N LEU A 248 -5.46 -12.71 8.95
CA LEU A 248 -5.34 -11.30 8.62
C LEU A 248 -6.58 -10.79 7.89
N LEU A 249 -7.16 -11.60 7.00
CA LEU A 249 -8.37 -11.25 6.24
C LEU A 249 -9.58 -11.10 7.19
N LEU A 250 -9.80 -12.03 8.10
CA LEU A 250 -10.89 -11.96 9.08
C LEU A 250 -10.75 -10.71 9.96
N GLY A 251 -9.57 -10.49 10.52
CA GLY A 251 -9.29 -9.28 11.30
C GLY A 251 -9.45 -8.02 10.48
N GLY A 252 -8.84 -7.99 9.28
CA GLY A 252 -8.82 -6.85 8.39
C GLY A 252 -10.19 -6.41 7.88
N VAL A 253 -11.05 -7.36 7.49
CA VAL A 253 -12.41 -7.06 7.01
C VAL A 253 -13.29 -6.51 8.14
N LEU A 254 -13.26 -7.15 9.31
CA LEU A 254 -14.00 -6.66 10.48
C LEU A 254 -13.50 -5.28 10.91
N GLY A 255 -12.18 -5.11 10.96
CA GLY A 255 -11.56 -3.83 11.27
C GLY A 255 -11.92 -2.74 10.27
N ALA A 256 -11.89 -3.01 8.97
CA ALA A 256 -12.22 -2.04 7.93
C ALA A 256 -13.67 -1.55 7.99
N GLN A 257 -14.60 -2.42 8.33
CA GLN A 257 -16.02 -2.04 8.54
C GLN A 257 -16.15 -1.08 9.72
N LEU A 258 -15.53 -1.38 10.85
CA LEU A 258 -15.50 -0.50 12.03
C LEU A 258 -14.80 0.82 11.71
N GLY A 259 -13.64 0.75 11.03
CA GLY A 259 -12.85 1.91 10.64
C GLY A 259 -13.61 2.88 9.75
N SER A 260 -14.37 2.37 8.78
CA SER A 260 -15.18 3.21 7.90
C SER A 260 -16.27 4.01 8.64
N GLN A 261 -16.81 3.47 9.73
CA GLN A 261 -17.77 4.15 10.60
C GLN A 261 -17.07 5.20 11.48
N PHE A 262 -15.93 4.87 12.08
CA PHE A 262 -15.17 5.82 12.90
C PHE A 262 -14.56 6.96 12.08
N GLY A 263 -14.10 6.69 10.86
CA GLY A 263 -13.53 7.69 9.96
C GLY A 263 -14.46 8.85 9.65
N THR A 264 -15.78 8.63 9.71
CA THR A 264 -16.77 9.71 9.50
C THR A 264 -16.89 10.68 10.67
N ARG A 265 -16.43 10.30 11.87
CA ARG A 265 -16.51 11.11 13.10
C ARG A 265 -15.29 12.00 13.33
N LEU A 266 -14.16 11.66 12.73
CA LEU A 266 -12.90 12.39 12.89
C LEU A 266 -12.71 13.41 11.77
N ARG A 267 -12.06 14.53 12.09
CA ARG A 267 -11.68 15.53 11.09
C ARG A 267 -10.60 14.98 10.18
N ALA A 268 -10.73 15.18 8.88
CA ALA A 268 -9.77 14.67 7.89
C ALA A 268 -8.30 15.06 8.18
N GLU A 269 -8.08 16.22 8.79
CA GLU A 269 -6.76 16.72 9.18
C GLU A 269 -6.14 15.90 10.33
N GLN A 270 -6.96 15.54 11.34
CA GLN A 270 -6.52 14.73 12.48
C GLN A 270 -6.17 13.31 12.04
N LEU A 271 -6.99 12.74 11.16
CA LEU A 271 -6.72 11.44 10.56
C LEU A 271 -5.40 11.44 9.80
N ARG A 272 -5.17 12.46 8.98
CA ARG A 272 -3.96 12.56 8.16
C ARG A 272 -2.69 12.70 9.00
N ILE A 273 -2.72 13.47 10.09
CA ILE A 273 -1.59 13.58 11.02
C ILE A 273 -1.32 12.25 11.74
N LEU A 274 -2.37 11.60 12.23
CA LEU A 274 -2.23 10.31 12.91
C LEU A 274 -1.58 9.28 11.98
N LEU A 275 -2.05 9.22 10.72
CA LEU A 275 -1.47 8.35 9.70
C LEU A 275 0.00 8.68 9.45
N ALA A 276 0.33 9.96 9.25
CA ALA A 276 1.70 10.40 8.99
C ALA A 276 2.64 10.04 10.15
N LEU A 277 2.21 10.23 11.40
CA LEU A 277 2.98 9.86 12.58
C LEU A 277 3.23 8.35 12.65
N MET A 278 2.20 7.53 12.39
CA MET A 278 2.35 6.07 12.37
C MET A 278 3.31 5.62 11.27
N VAL A 279 3.20 6.19 10.08
CA VAL A 279 4.08 5.89 8.94
C VAL A 279 5.53 6.22 9.26
N ILE A 280 5.78 7.38 9.86
CA ILE A 280 7.12 7.82 10.26
C ILE A 280 7.66 6.91 11.39
N ALA A 281 6.85 6.57 12.38
CA ALA A 281 7.25 5.67 13.46
C ALA A 281 7.68 4.30 12.95
N VAL A 282 6.90 3.72 12.03
CA VAL A 282 7.23 2.44 11.37
C VAL A 282 8.50 2.58 10.53
N CYS A 283 8.63 3.66 9.76
CA CYS A 283 9.82 3.94 8.96
C CYS A 283 11.09 4.01 9.81
N VAL A 284 11.03 4.78 10.91
CA VAL A 284 12.16 4.92 11.86
C VAL A 284 12.51 3.58 12.46
N LYS A 285 11.53 2.77 12.86
CA LYS A 285 11.79 1.45 13.44
C LYS A 285 12.48 0.52 12.44
N ILE A 286 11.99 0.42 11.19
CA ILE A 286 12.64 -0.39 10.15
C ILE A 286 14.05 0.13 9.84
N ALA A 287 14.24 1.44 9.80
CA ALA A 287 15.55 2.05 9.59
C ALA A 287 16.53 1.71 10.73
N LEU A 288 16.06 1.75 11.98
CA LEU A 288 16.87 1.34 13.13
C LEU A 288 17.21 -0.15 13.07
N ASP A 289 16.26 -1.02 12.74
CA ASP A 289 16.49 -2.46 12.58
C ASP A 289 17.49 -2.77 11.44
N LEU A 290 17.59 -1.88 10.46
CA LEU A 290 18.55 -2.00 9.35
C LEU A 290 19.97 -1.52 9.75
N LEU A 291 20.04 -0.50 10.63
CA LEU A 291 21.31 0.12 11.07
C LEU A 291 21.93 -0.59 12.27
N ILE A 292 21.10 -1.18 13.14
CA ILE A 292 21.59 -1.88 14.33
C ILE A 292 22.02 -3.29 13.88
N MET A 293 23.32 -3.59 14.09
CA MET A 293 23.82 -4.93 13.84
C MET A 293 23.03 -5.95 14.67
N PRO A 294 22.58 -7.07 14.08
CA PRO A 294 21.94 -8.13 14.83
C PRO A 294 22.90 -8.63 15.91
N THR A 295 22.37 -8.84 17.12
CA THR A 295 23.13 -9.33 18.28
C THR A 295 23.71 -10.73 18.07
N GLU A 296 23.19 -11.47 17.08
CA GLU A 296 23.66 -12.78 16.66
C GLU A 296 24.26 -12.69 15.24
N LEU A 297 25.58 -12.67 15.16
CA LEU A 297 26.35 -12.63 13.91
C LEU A 297 26.33 -13.97 13.12
N TYR A 298 25.84 -15.04 13.71
CA TYR A 298 25.80 -16.38 13.11
C TYR A 298 24.40 -16.97 13.21
N SER A 299 23.54 -16.73 12.24
CA SER A 299 22.44 -17.64 11.97
C SER A 299 22.98 -18.82 11.18
N ILE A 300 23.08 -19.99 11.79
CA ILE A 300 23.31 -21.22 11.06
C ILE A 300 22.02 -21.47 10.26
N SER A 301 22.02 -21.08 8.98
CA SER A 301 21.00 -21.57 8.07
C SER A 301 21.22 -23.07 7.98
N LYS A 302 20.29 -23.89 8.49
CA LYS A 302 20.27 -25.30 8.19
C LYS A 302 20.25 -25.42 6.66
N ALA A 303 21.39 -25.80 6.09
CA ALA A 303 21.45 -26.22 4.71
C ALA A 303 20.39 -27.32 4.57
N SER A 304 19.34 -27.06 3.79
CA SER A 304 18.39 -28.07 3.41
C SER A 304 19.14 -29.14 2.62
N MET A 305 19.46 -30.23 3.28
CA MET A 305 19.72 -31.49 2.58
C MET A 305 18.39 -31.93 2.00
N HIS A 306 18.37 -32.03 0.68
CA HIS A 306 17.39 -32.57 -0.28
C HIS A 306 16.26 -31.66 -0.71
#